data_3e1f7cd596412dd77188530266ebb07f
#
_entry.id   3e1f7cd596412dd77188530266ebb07f
#
_cell.length_a   1.000
_cell.length_b   1.000
_cell.length_c   1.000
_cell.angle_alpha   90.00
_cell.angle_beta   90.00
_cell.angle_gamma   90.00
#
_symmetry.space_group_name_H-M   'P 1'
#
loop_
_entity.id
_entity.type
_entity.pdbx_description
1 polymer ?
#
loop_
_entity_poly.entity_id
_entity_poly.type
_entity_poly.pdbx_seq_one_letter_code
_entity_poly.pdbx_strand_id
1 'polypeptide(L)'
;NLEDLISALKTAKSARKPVVVHAQTIKGKGYDKAEGYLESWHGVGPFDIQSGEFKKKSVAKSATQIYAEALLNLAAKHENVVGVTAAMPSGTGMDKLIEKFPHRFWDVAIAEPHALSSMAAMAREGFKPYVTIYSTFMQRAFDQIVHDAAIMNLSLVLAMDRAGIVGEDGETHEGVFDVSFLNAIPNVSMCAPRDEASFKQIIEYSYAHEGVLAIRYPRGSFILDCDETGASAVGLAKSVFLKRSDSARVALIGYGNGAGRAYKTAAALEGQIEADVVDLVFAKPLDAEFLQNLAHKDKIWYVFSDNAKKGGVGEILSAFLQENEISD
;
A
#
# COMPACT_ATOMS: atom_id res chain seq x y z
N ASN A 1 28.91 15.59 -23.66
CA ASN A 1 29.56 16.89 -23.65
C ASN A 1 28.50 17.99 -23.53
N LEU A 2 28.67 18.94 -22.58
CA LEU A 2 27.72 20.01 -22.34
C LEU A 2 27.64 21.02 -23.50
N GLU A 3 28.77 21.30 -24.14
CA GLU A 3 28.84 22.21 -25.29
C GLU A 3 28.05 21.71 -26.48
N ASP A 4 28.13 20.41 -26.79
CA ASP A 4 27.36 19.79 -27.86
C ASP A 4 25.85 19.84 -27.57
N LEU A 5 25.47 19.62 -26.32
CA LEU A 5 24.08 19.74 -25.90
C LEU A 5 23.55 21.16 -26.04
N ILE A 6 24.33 22.18 -25.62
CA ILE A 6 23.98 23.59 -25.78
C ILE A 6 23.83 23.94 -27.27
N SER A 7 24.73 23.48 -28.13
CA SER A 7 24.67 23.69 -29.58
C SER A 7 23.41 23.07 -30.18
N ALA A 8 23.11 21.80 -29.84
CA ALA A 8 21.91 21.11 -30.28
C ALA A 8 20.61 21.84 -29.86
N LEU A 9 20.55 22.32 -28.60
CA LEU A 9 19.42 23.08 -28.09
C LEU A 9 19.24 24.42 -28.82
N LYS A 10 20.33 25.15 -29.12
CA LYS A 10 20.28 26.38 -29.91
C LYS A 10 19.74 26.12 -31.32
N THR A 11 20.20 25.05 -31.97
CA THR A 11 19.70 24.62 -33.28
C THR A 11 18.23 24.25 -33.25
N ALA A 12 17.81 23.47 -32.24
CA ALA A 12 16.43 23.10 -32.04
C ALA A 12 15.51 24.32 -31.85
N LYS A 13 15.94 25.29 -31.03
CA LYS A 13 15.22 26.54 -30.79
C LYS A 13 14.98 27.36 -32.07
N SER A 14 15.92 27.36 -33.01
CA SER A 14 15.81 28.10 -34.27
C SER A 14 15.00 27.40 -35.34
N ALA A 15 14.71 26.12 -35.19
CA ALA A 15 14.11 25.30 -36.25
C ALA A 15 12.64 25.62 -36.59
N ARG A 16 11.91 26.40 -35.78
CA ARG A 16 10.48 26.78 -35.93
C ARG A 16 9.54 25.62 -36.28
N LYS A 17 9.86 24.41 -35.81
CA LYS A 17 9.08 23.17 -35.99
C LYS A 17 9.34 22.26 -34.77
N PRO A 18 8.48 21.27 -34.50
CA PRO A 18 8.77 20.27 -33.47
C PRO A 18 10.12 19.58 -33.74
N VAL A 19 10.96 19.51 -32.72
CA VAL A 19 12.29 18.89 -32.75
C VAL A 19 12.47 17.98 -31.56
N VAL A 20 12.94 16.76 -31.81
CA VAL A 20 13.34 15.82 -30.75
C VAL A 20 14.86 15.96 -30.53
N VAL A 21 15.27 16.31 -29.35
CA VAL A 21 16.68 16.29 -28.94
C VAL A 21 16.92 15.04 -28.10
N HIS A 22 17.59 14.04 -28.66
CA HIS A 22 17.92 12.79 -27.99
C HIS A 22 19.30 12.91 -27.33
N ALA A 23 19.35 13.16 -26.01
CA ALA A 23 20.59 13.21 -25.23
C ALA A 23 20.85 11.86 -24.58
N GLN A 24 21.92 11.17 -25.03
CA GLN A 24 22.37 9.93 -24.40
C GLN A 24 23.31 10.26 -23.24
N THR A 25 22.93 9.85 -22.04
CA THR A 25 23.69 10.10 -20.81
C THR A 25 24.04 8.78 -20.11
N ILE A 26 25.05 8.82 -19.25
CA ILE A 26 25.39 7.72 -18.35
C ILE A 26 24.89 8.13 -16.96
N LYS A 27 23.93 7.39 -16.41
CA LYS A 27 23.42 7.63 -15.05
C LYS A 27 24.56 7.46 -14.04
N GLY A 28 24.66 8.39 -13.08
CA GLY A 28 25.72 8.36 -12.07
C GLY A 28 27.09 8.85 -12.56
N LYS A 29 27.19 9.40 -13.78
CA LYS A 29 28.44 9.91 -14.36
C LYS A 29 29.14 10.88 -13.42
N GLY A 30 30.44 10.58 -13.15
CA GLY A 30 31.30 11.37 -12.25
C GLY A 30 31.39 10.82 -10.83
N TYR A 31 30.71 9.72 -10.53
CA TYR A 31 30.89 8.95 -9.31
C TYR A 31 30.99 7.45 -9.64
N ASP A 32 32.21 6.91 -9.58
CA ASP A 32 32.54 5.57 -10.09
C ASP A 32 31.67 4.43 -9.47
N LYS A 33 31.20 4.62 -8.24
CA LYS A 33 30.37 3.65 -7.54
C LYS A 33 28.93 3.62 -8.06
N ALA A 34 28.47 4.71 -8.69
CA ALA A 34 27.12 4.85 -9.23
C ALA A 34 27.07 4.77 -10.75
N GLU A 35 28.21 4.94 -11.44
CA GLU A 35 28.26 5.04 -12.90
C GLU A 35 27.82 3.73 -13.57
N GLY A 36 26.72 3.80 -14.34
CA GLY A 36 26.15 2.66 -15.05
C GLY A 36 25.17 1.79 -14.24
N TYR A 37 25.01 2.03 -12.96
CA TYR A 37 24.03 1.30 -12.13
C TYR A 37 22.68 2.01 -12.15
N LEU A 38 21.71 1.43 -12.87
CA LEU A 38 20.44 2.08 -13.17
C LEU A 38 19.49 2.17 -11.96
N GLU A 39 19.29 1.08 -11.22
CA GLU A 39 18.33 1.02 -10.10
C GLU A 39 18.97 1.24 -8.74
N SER A 40 20.08 0.57 -8.43
CA SER A 40 20.66 0.56 -7.08
C SER A 40 21.09 1.95 -6.58
N TRP A 41 21.30 2.91 -7.51
CA TRP A 41 21.65 4.30 -7.22
C TRP A 41 20.53 5.29 -7.58
N HIS A 42 19.30 4.82 -7.69
CA HIS A 42 18.13 5.68 -7.87
C HIS A 42 17.43 5.92 -6.52
N GLY A 43 17.44 7.15 -6.02
CA GLY A 43 16.79 7.48 -4.74
C GLY A 43 17.46 6.81 -3.52
N VAL A 44 18.78 6.87 -3.44
CA VAL A 44 19.58 6.20 -2.40
C VAL A 44 19.48 6.88 -1.04
N GLY A 45 19.49 6.08 0.04
CA GLY A 45 19.65 6.57 1.40
C GLY A 45 21.07 7.06 1.71
N PRO A 46 21.38 7.50 2.94
CA PRO A 46 22.72 7.91 3.34
C PRO A 46 23.76 6.82 3.10
N PHE A 47 24.88 7.18 2.49
CA PHE A 47 25.99 6.28 2.20
C PHE A 47 27.34 6.93 2.50
N ASP A 48 28.40 6.15 2.58
CA ASP A 48 29.77 6.63 2.67
C ASP A 48 30.30 6.96 1.26
N ILE A 49 30.77 8.19 1.07
CA ILE A 49 31.17 8.70 -0.25
C ILE A 49 32.40 7.96 -0.80
N GLN A 50 33.31 7.50 0.06
CA GLN A 50 34.57 6.87 -0.37
C GLN A 50 34.36 5.40 -0.75
N SER A 51 33.63 4.65 0.09
CA SER A 51 33.38 3.23 -0.14
C SER A 51 32.16 2.99 -1.04
N GLY A 52 31.18 3.88 -1.05
CA GLY A 52 29.85 3.68 -1.67
C GLY A 52 28.92 2.81 -0.83
N GLU A 53 29.33 2.42 0.37
CA GLU A 53 28.53 1.56 1.24
C GLU A 53 27.37 2.34 1.88
N PHE A 54 26.15 1.77 1.79
CA PHE A 54 24.97 2.34 2.42
C PHE A 54 25.05 2.18 3.94
N LYS A 55 24.76 3.25 4.66
CA LYS A 55 24.62 3.17 6.13
C LYS A 55 23.46 2.26 6.46
N LYS A 56 23.72 1.21 7.26
CA LYS A 56 22.72 0.21 7.65
C LYS A 56 21.49 0.89 8.25
N LYS A 57 20.32 0.59 7.69
CA LYS A 57 19.01 0.94 8.25
C LYS A 57 18.58 -0.11 9.28
N SER A 58 17.46 0.19 9.97
CA SER A 58 16.77 -0.63 10.97
C SER A 58 16.86 -2.13 10.73
N VAL A 59 16.98 -2.90 11.81
CA VAL A 59 16.96 -4.37 11.82
C VAL A 59 15.58 -4.94 11.46
N ALA A 60 14.50 -4.16 11.67
CA ALA A 60 13.14 -4.59 11.36
C ALA A 60 12.89 -4.65 9.85
N LYS A 61 12.20 -5.72 9.41
CA LYS A 61 11.75 -5.86 8.02
C LYS A 61 10.80 -4.74 7.62
N SER A 62 10.93 -4.27 6.39
CA SER A 62 9.91 -3.37 5.82
C SER A 62 8.66 -4.14 5.40
N ALA A 63 7.52 -3.44 5.33
CA ALA A 63 6.28 -4.01 4.82
C ALA A 63 6.44 -4.55 3.39
N THR A 64 7.19 -3.86 2.53
CA THR A 64 7.55 -4.32 1.17
C THR A 64 8.27 -5.69 1.19
N GLN A 65 9.23 -5.88 2.12
CA GLN A 65 9.93 -7.17 2.24
C GLN A 65 9.00 -8.28 2.70
N ILE A 66 8.12 -8.00 3.67
CA ILE A 66 7.13 -8.96 4.18
C ILE A 66 6.15 -9.35 3.07
N TYR A 67 5.66 -8.35 2.31
CA TYR A 67 4.81 -8.57 1.13
C TYR A 67 5.47 -9.47 0.10
N ALA A 68 6.69 -9.13 -0.33
CA ALA A 68 7.41 -9.90 -1.35
C ALA A 68 7.65 -11.35 -0.92
N GLU A 69 8.05 -11.58 0.35
CA GLU A 69 8.21 -12.92 0.91
C GLU A 69 6.89 -13.71 0.94
N ALA A 70 5.80 -13.08 1.38
CA ALA A 70 4.49 -13.71 1.44
C ALA A 70 3.96 -14.06 0.03
N LEU A 71 4.08 -13.13 -0.92
CA LEU A 71 3.64 -13.37 -2.30
C LEU A 71 4.51 -14.41 -3.02
N LEU A 72 5.84 -14.44 -2.77
CA LEU A 72 6.73 -15.50 -3.26
C LEU A 72 6.28 -16.88 -2.78
N ASN A 73 5.92 -17.00 -1.50
CA ASN A 73 5.44 -18.24 -0.92
C ASN A 73 4.10 -18.65 -1.51
N LEU A 74 3.19 -17.70 -1.73
CA LEU A 74 1.90 -17.96 -2.34
C LEU A 74 2.04 -18.41 -3.81
N ALA A 75 2.87 -17.69 -4.59
CA ALA A 75 3.15 -18.01 -5.99
C ALA A 75 3.87 -19.37 -6.18
N ALA A 76 4.63 -19.82 -5.17
CA ALA A 76 5.23 -21.14 -5.18
C ALA A 76 4.21 -22.27 -4.95
N LYS A 77 3.13 -22.01 -4.21
CA LYS A 77 2.04 -22.96 -3.97
C LYS A 77 1.02 -23.00 -5.11
N HIS A 78 0.82 -21.88 -5.82
CA HIS A 78 -0.26 -21.69 -6.79
C HIS A 78 0.26 -21.16 -8.13
N GLU A 79 0.18 -21.97 -9.17
CA GLU A 79 0.71 -21.64 -10.49
C GLU A 79 -0.08 -20.53 -11.21
N ASN A 80 -1.36 -20.34 -10.86
CA ASN A 80 -2.22 -19.29 -11.39
C ASN A 80 -2.01 -17.91 -10.76
N VAL A 81 -1.15 -17.79 -9.73
CA VAL A 81 -0.76 -16.51 -9.16
C VAL A 81 0.21 -15.81 -10.12
N VAL A 82 -0.19 -14.65 -10.61
CA VAL A 82 0.58 -13.79 -11.51
C VAL A 82 0.63 -12.36 -10.97
N GLY A 83 1.52 -11.53 -11.47
CA GLY A 83 1.57 -10.15 -10.99
C GLY A 83 2.33 -9.19 -11.88
N VAL A 84 2.09 -7.91 -11.64
CA VAL A 84 2.66 -6.82 -12.41
C VAL A 84 3.03 -5.64 -11.52
N THR A 85 4.10 -4.93 -11.92
CA THR A 85 4.40 -3.59 -11.40
C THR A 85 4.58 -2.62 -12.56
N ALA A 86 4.66 -1.31 -12.28
CA ALA A 86 4.81 -0.27 -13.28
C ALA A 86 6.04 0.60 -12.97
N ALA A 87 7.22 0.20 -13.46
CA ALA A 87 8.52 0.84 -13.26
C ALA A 87 8.97 0.91 -11.78
N MET A 88 8.49 0.01 -10.92
CA MET A 88 8.80 -0.01 -9.50
C MET A 88 9.24 -1.39 -8.98
N PRO A 89 10.01 -2.22 -9.73
CA PRO A 89 10.26 -3.60 -9.34
C PRO A 89 10.96 -3.70 -7.98
N SER A 90 12.07 -3.03 -7.76
CA SER A 90 12.80 -3.05 -6.49
C SER A 90 12.04 -2.37 -5.35
N GLY A 91 11.35 -1.27 -5.66
CA GLY A 91 10.58 -0.49 -4.68
C GLY A 91 9.36 -1.20 -4.13
N THR A 92 8.79 -2.14 -4.86
CA THR A 92 7.64 -2.97 -4.46
C THR A 92 8.04 -4.40 -4.08
N GLY A 93 9.33 -4.76 -4.21
CA GLY A 93 9.84 -6.12 -4.01
C GLY A 93 9.46 -7.10 -5.12
N MET A 94 8.87 -6.61 -6.22
CA MET A 94 8.52 -7.43 -7.39
C MET A 94 9.73 -7.91 -8.17
N ASP A 95 10.90 -7.29 -8.03
CA ASP A 95 12.18 -7.74 -8.59
C ASP A 95 12.45 -9.21 -8.27
N LYS A 96 12.25 -9.63 -7.02
CA LYS A 96 12.43 -11.01 -6.56
C LYS A 96 11.46 -12.00 -7.20
N LEU A 97 10.21 -11.57 -7.45
CA LEU A 97 9.20 -12.39 -8.10
C LEU A 97 9.46 -12.51 -9.61
N ILE A 98 9.88 -11.42 -10.25
CA ILE A 98 10.27 -11.40 -11.67
C ILE A 98 11.49 -12.31 -11.90
N GLU A 99 12.49 -12.25 -11.02
CA GLU A 99 13.67 -13.11 -11.08
C GLU A 99 13.30 -14.60 -10.94
N LYS A 100 12.46 -14.94 -9.95
CA LYS A 100 12.10 -16.33 -9.66
C LYS A 100 11.06 -16.91 -10.61
N PHE A 101 10.13 -16.11 -11.10
CA PHE A 101 9.00 -16.51 -11.95
C PHE A 101 8.85 -15.59 -13.17
N PRO A 102 9.84 -15.51 -14.09
CA PRO A 102 9.88 -14.52 -15.18
C PRO A 102 8.73 -14.63 -16.19
N HIS A 103 8.01 -15.75 -16.23
CA HIS A 103 6.84 -15.94 -17.10
C HIS A 103 5.50 -15.63 -16.41
N ARG A 104 5.52 -15.17 -15.16
CA ARG A 104 4.32 -14.90 -14.36
C ARG A 104 4.31 -13.52 -13.72
N PHE A 105 5.45 -12.85 -13.65
CA PHE A 105 5.57 -11.53 -13.06
C PHE A 105 6.32 -10.61 -14.02
N TRP A 106 5.80 -9.38 -14.18
CA TRP A 106 6.29 -8.43 -15.18
C TRP A 106 6.41 -7.02 -14.64
N ASP A 107 7.25 -6.23 -15.31
CA ASP A 107 7.30 -4.78 -15.21
C ASP A 107 6.84 -4.18 -16.56
N VAL A 108 5.81 -3.37 -16.56
CA VAL A 108 5.24 -2.74 -17.75
C VAL A 108 5.73 -1.31 -17.96
N ALA A 109 6.82 -0.92 -17.29
CA ALA A 109 7.30 0.46 -17.25
C ALA A 109 6.24 1.42 -16.66
N ILE A 110 6.31 2.73 -16.92
CA ILE A 110 5.37 3.74 -16.37
C ILE A 110 4.05 3.68 -17.15
N ALA A 111 3.28 2.61 -16.91
CA ALA A 111 2.02 2.34 -17.61
C ALA A 111 0.99 1.67 -16.67
N GLU A 112 0.65 2.33 -15.57
CA GLU A 112 -0.27 1.82 -14.56
C GLU A 112 -1.65 1.43 -15.13
N PRO A 113 -2.27 2.18 -16.08
CA PRO A 113 -3.50 1.75 -16.72
C PRO A 113 -3.36 0.42 -17.46
N HIS A 114 -2.25 0.23 -18.21
CA HIS A 114 -1.97 -1.03 -18.90
C HIS A 114 -1.75 -2.19 -17.93
N ALA A 115 -1.03 -1.94 -16.82
CA ALA A 115 -0.84 -2.94 -15.77
C ALA A 115 -2.19 -3.48 -15.28
N LEU A 116 -3.15 -2.60 -15.01
CA LEU A 116 -4.45 -3.02 -14.52
C LEU A 116 -5.29 -3.73 -15.58
N SER A 117 -5.43 -3.15 -16.79
CA SER A 117 -6.24 -3.76 -17.87
C SER A 117 -5.72 -5.15 -18.26
N SER A 118 -4.39 -5.33 -18.35
CA SER A 118 -3.80 -6.64 -18.65
C SER A 118 -4.07 -7.67 -17.54
N MET A 119 -3.99 -7.26 -16.29
CA MET A 119 -4.27 -8.16 -15.16
C MET A 119 -5.77 -8.44 -14.99
N ALA A 120 -6.64 -7.51 -15.33
CA ALA A 120 -8.08 -7.76 -15.39
C ALA A 120 -8.42 -8.84 -16.45
N ALA A 121 -7.78 -8.78 -17.62
CA ALA A 121 -7.91 -9.83 -18.62
C ALA A 121 -7.40 -11.19 -18.11
N MET A 122 -6.26 -11.22 -17.42
CA MET A 122 -5.74 -12.45 -16.78
C MET A 122 -6.69 -13.01 -15.72
N ALA A 123 -7.31 -12.14 -14.90
CA ALA A 123 -8.31 -12.57 -13.91
C ALA A 123 -9.52 -13.25 -14.56
N ARG A 124 -9.97 -12.75 -15.71
CA ARG A 124 -11.06 -13.34 -16.50
C ARG A 124 -10.72 -14.74 -17.00
N GLU A 125 -9.46 -15.02 -17.28
CA GLU A 125 -8.96 -16.32 -17.72
C GLU A 125 -8.63 -17.28 -16.55
N GLY A 126 -9.00 -16.92 -15.30
CA GLY A 126 -8.85 -17.80 -14.12
C GLY A 126 -7.51 -17.67 -13.39
N PHE A 127 -6.69 -16.71 -13.76
CA PHE A 127 -5.52 -16.36 -12.97
C PHE A 127 -5.90 -15.55 -11.72
N LYS A 128 -4.99 -15.50 -10.75
CA LYS A 128 -5.10 -14.65 -9.56
C LYS A 128 -4.03 -13.54 -9.62
N PRO A 129 -4.37 -12.38 -10.22
CA PRO A 129 -3.40 -11.32 -10.42
C PRO A 129 -3.18 -10.46 -9.19
N TYR A 130 -1.93 -10.02 -9.02
CA TYR A 130 -1.48 -9.01 -8.06
C TYR A 130 -0.92 -7.80 -8.81
N VAL A 131 -1.64 -6.68 -8.77
CA VAL A 131 -1.21 -5.39 -9.34
C VAL A 131 -0.50 -4.63 -8.22
N THR A 132 0.83 -4.61 -8.25
CA THR A 132 1.66 -4.06 -7.18
C THR A 132 2.24 -2.71 -7.58
N ILE A 133 1.63 -1.65 -7.11
CA ILE A 133 1.92 -0.25 -7.50
C ILE A 133 1.91 0.60 -6.22
N TYR A 134 2.71 1.68 -6.19
CA TYR A 134 2.63 2.64 -5.09
C TYR A 134 1.24 3.26 -4.99
N SER A 135 0.74 3.44 -3.78
CA SER A 135 -0.60 3.94 -3.51
C SER A 135 -0.93 5.22 -4.30
N THR A 136 -0.02 6.21 -4.28
CA THR A 136 -0.22 7.46 -5.04
C THR A 136 -0.30 7.25 -6.56
N PHE A 137 0.44 6.28 -7.12
CA PHE A 137 0.44 6.01 -8.56
C PHE A 137 -0.72 5.11 -9.00
N MET A 138 -1.34 4.36 -8.08
CA MET A 138 -2.53 3.57 -8.35
C MET A 138 -3.70 4.43 -8.85
N GLN A 139 -3.79 5.70 -8.44
CA GLN A 139 -4.82 6.61 -8.93
C GLN A 139 -4.76 6.87 -10.45
N ARG A 140 -3.61 6.63 -11.11
CA ARG A 140 -3.49 6.73 -12.57
C ARG A 140 -4.27 5.64 -13.32
N ALA A 141 -4.60 4.55 -12.63
CA ALA A 141 -5.40 3.44 -13.14
C ALA A 141 -6.84 3.46 -12.60
N PHE A 142 -7.32 4.59 -12.07
CA PHE A 142 -8.66 4.69 -11.47
C PHE A 142 -9.77 4.24 -12.42
N ASP A 143 -9.75 4.69 -13.66
CA ASP A 143 -10.74 4.32 -14.68
C ASP A 143 -10.74 2.81 -14.94
N GLN A 144 -9.56 2.19 -15.04
CA GLN A 144 -9.41 0.75 -15.27
C GLN A 144 -9.83 -0.06 -14.05
N ILE A 145 -9.65 0.45 -12.82
CA ILE A 145 -10.20 -0.19 -11.61
C ILE A 145 -11.72 -0.25 -11.72
N VAL A 146 -12.37 0.83 -12.15
CA VAL A 146 -13.82 0.90 -12.32
C VAL A 146 -14.28 -0.03 -13.45
N HIS A 147 -13.82 0.21 -14.68
CA HIS A 147 -14.39 -0.41 -15.88
C HIS A 147 -13.87 -1.82 -16.13
N ASP A 148 -12.56 -2.05 -15.97
CA ASP A 148 -11.96 -3.32 -16.38
C ASP A 148 -12.02 -4.36 -15.24
N ALA A 149 -12.14 -3.93 -13.98
CA ALA A 149 -12.11 -4.84 -12.84
C ALA A 149 -13.41 -4.85 -12.02
N ALA A 150 -13.83 -3.70 -11.45
CA ALA A 150 -14.88 -3.67 -10.44
C ALA A 150 -16.30 -3.89 -11.02
N ILE A 151 -16.64 -3.29 -12.16
CA ILE A 151 -17.93 -3.51 -12.85
C ILE A 151 -18.09 -4.99 -13.23
N MET A 152 -17.00 -5.62 -13.66
CA MET A 152 -16.98 -7.03 -14.05
C MET A 152 -16.84 -7.99 -12.86
N ASN A 153 -16.70 -7.46 -11.65
CA ASN A 153 -16.47 -8.21 -10.41
C ASN A 153 -15.33 -9.25 -10.52
N LEU A 154 -14.23 -8.86 -11.16
CA LEU A 154 -13.08 -9.75 -11.37
C LEU A 154 -12.25 -9.92 -10.08
N SER A 155 -11.77 -11.13 -9.86
CA SER A 155 -10.99 -11.49 -8.68
C SER A 155 -9.51 -11.14 -8.86
N LEU A 156 -9.11 -9.92 -8.46
CA LEU A 156 -7.72 -9.46 -8.50
C LEU A 156 -7.35 -8.65 -7.24
N VAL A 157 -6.06 -8.52 -6.99
CA VAL A 157 -5.52 -7.82 -5.82
C VAL A 157 -4.79 -6.55 -6.25
N LEU A 158 -5.18 -5.42 -5.67
CA LEU A 158 -4.46 -4.15 -5.74
C LEU A 158 -3.53 -4.07 -4.52
N ALA A 159 -2.26 -4.39 -4.69
CA ALA A 159 -1.26 -4.32 -3.63
C ALA A 159 -0.60 -2.93 -3.64
N MET A 160 -1.06 -2.07 -2.74
CA MET A 160 -0.69 -0.65 -2.72
C MET A 160 0.41 -0.38 -1.71
N ASP A 161 1.65 -0.37 -2.18
CA ASP A 161 2.81 0.01 -1.38
C ASP A 161 2.84 1.52 -1.15
N ARG A 162 3.54 2.01 -0.13
CA ARG A 162 3.63 3.43 0.23
C ARG A 162 2.27 4.07 0.52
N ALA A 163 1.36 3.34 1.13
CA ALA A 163 0.11 3.93 1.61
C ALA A 163 0.36 4.85 2.82
N GLY A 164 -0.37 5.96 2.89
CA GLY A 164 -0.24 6.95 3.96
C GLY A 164 0.93 7.90 3.77
N ILE A 165 1.48 8.36 4.89
CA ILE A 165 2.60 9.32 4.93
C ILE A 165 3.91 8.58 4.72
N VAL A 166 4.69 8.97 3.72
CA VAL A 166 5.92 8.27 3.30
C VAL A 166 7.22 8.98 3.65
N GLY A 167 7.17 10.23 4.11
CA GLY A 167 8.32 10.98 4.60
C GLY A 167 9.40 11.22 3.54
N GLU A 168 10.49 10.45 3.58
CA GLU A 168 11.68 10.67 2.73
C GLU A 168 11.42 10.62 1.21
N ASP A 169 10.37 9.95 0.75
CA ASP A 169 10.03 9.87 -0.67
C ASP A 169 9.42 11.18 -1.19
N GLY A 170 8.98 12.07 -0.29
CA GLY A 170 8.49 13.40 -0.60
C GLY A 170 7.01 13.46 -0.98
N GLU A 171 6.54 14.67 -1.23
CA GLU A 171 5.12 15.00 -1.41
C GLU A 171 4.44 14.27 -2.57
N THR A 172 5.19 13.98 -3.64
CA THR A 172 4.65 13.29 -4.82
C THR A 172 4.38 11.80 -4.60
N HIS A 173 4.86 11.25 -3.49
CA HIS A 173 4.74 9.83 -3.15
C HIS A 173 3.78 9.56 -1.99
N GLU A 174 3.18 10.60 -1.40
CA GLU A 174 2.23 10.46 -0.30
C GLU A 174 0.98 9.69 -0.76
N GLY A 175 0.74 8.52 -0.16
CA GLY A 175 -0.36 7.61 -0.50
C GLY A 175 -1.60 7.86 0.35
N VAL A 176 -2.06 9.11 0.45
CA VAL A 176 -3.12 9.52 1.37
C VAL A 176 -4.52 9.47 0.77
N PHE A 177 -4.66 9.36 -0.54
CA PHE A 177 -5.96 9.44 -1.24
C PHE A 177 -6.55 8.08 -1.60
N ASP A 178 -5.83 6.99 -1.37
CA ASP A 178 -6.21 5.63 -1.77
C ASP A 178 -7.57 5.20 -1.20
N VAL A 179 -7.80 5.39 0.10
CA VAL A 179 -9.08 5.08 0.73
C VAL A 179 -10.20 5.90 0.09
N SER A 180 -9.96 7.19 -0.14
CA SER A 180 -10.98 8.11 -0.68
C SER A 180 -11.45 7.71 -2.07
N PHE A 181 -10.54 7.46 -3.01
CA PHE A 181 -10.94 7.12 -4.38
C PHE A 181 -11.47 5.69 -4.51
N LEU A 182 -10.95 4.73 -3.75
CA LEU A 182 -11.44 3.34 -3.77
C LEU A 182 -12.78 3.19 -3.05
N ASN A 183 -13.06 4.01 -2.03
CA ASN A 183 -14.34 3.97 -1.33
C ASN A 183 -15.52 4.28 -2.26
N ALA A 184 -15.31 5.14 -3.25
CA ALA A 184 -16.33 5.50 -4.24
C ALA A 184 -16.66 4.38 -5.24
N ILE A 185 -15.82 3.33 -5.37
CA ILE A 185 -15.99 2.28 -6.40
C ILE A 185 -16.74 1.09 -5.78
N PRO A 186 -17.91 0.69 -6.30
CA PRO A 186 -18.59 -0.55 -5.89
C PRO A 186 -17.71 -1.79 -6.14
N ASN A 187 -18.00 -2.90 -5.44
CA ASN A 187 -17.33 -4.19 -5.60
C ASN A 187 -15.81 -4.18 -5.33
N VAL A 188 -15.32 -3.16 -4.62
CA VAL A 188 -13.93 -3.10 -4.14
C VAL A 188 -13.93 -3.27 -2.62
N SER A 189 -13.22 -4.26 -2.12
CA SER A 189 -12.92 -4.44 -0.71
C SER A 189 -11.57 -3.78 -0.38
N MET A 190 -11.45 -3.17 0.82
CA MET A 190 -10.21 -2.50 1.23
C MET A 190 -9.78 -2.97 2.61
N CYS A 191 -8.54 -3.43 2.72
CA CYS A 191 -7.94 -3.82 4.00
C CYS A 191 -6.52 -3.25 4.18
N ALA A 192 -6.05 -3.24 5.43
CA ALA A 192 -4.70 -2.82 5.77
C ALA A 192 -4.14 -3.70 6.90
N PRO A 193 -2.94 -4.28 6.73
CA PRO A 193 -2.27 -5.00 7.80
C PRO A 193 -1.74 -4.04 8.88
N ARG A 194 -1.77 -4.47 10.14
CA ARG A 194 -1.22 -3.74 11.28
C ARG A 194 0.21 -4.15 11.62
N ASP A 195 0.60 -5.40 11.26
CA ASP A 195 1.88 -6.03 11.60
C ASP A 195 2.27 -7.12 10.57
N GLU A 196 3.44 -7.75 10.73
CA GLU A 196 3.91 -8.81 9.83
C GLU A 196 2.96 -10.03 9.81
N ALA A 197 2.41 -10.45 10.95
CA ALA A 197 1.56 -11.62 11.06
C ALA A 197 0.24 -11.40 10.32
N SER A 198 -0.43 -10.28 10.56
CA SER A 198 -1.67 -9.92 9.87
C SER A 198 -1.45 -9.74 8.37
N PHE A 199 -0.29 -9.22 7.93
CA PHE A 199 0.00 -9.07 6.52
C PHE A 199 0.12 -10.43 5.81
N LYS A 200 0.85 -11.37 6.40
CA LYS A 200 0.92 -12.75 5.87
C LYS A 200 -0.46 -13.41 5.78
N GLN A 201 -1.30 -13.23 6.81
CA GLN A 201 -2.67 -13.73 6.80
C GLN A 201 -3.53 -13.07 5.72
N ILE A 202 -3.40 -11.75 5.50
CA ILE A 202 -4.10 -11.03 4.43
C ILE A 202 -3.67 -11.54 3.06
N ILE A 203 -2.40 -11.84 2.83
CA ILE A 203 -1.93 -12.38 1.55
C ILE A 203 -2.49 -13.80 1.32
N GLU A 204 -2.48 -14.67 2.32
CA GLU A 204 -3.12 -16.00 2.20
C GLU A 204 -4.65 -15.87 1.98
N TYR A 205 -5.32 -15.00 2.73
CA TYR A 205 -6.76 -14.70 2.55
C TYR A 205 -7.06 -14.17 1.14
N SER A 206 -6.20 -13.31 0.59
CA SER A 206 -6.41 -12.64 -0.70
C SER A 206 -6.51 -13.63 -1.87
N TYR A 207 -5.90 -14.81 -1.74
CA TYR A 207 -5.96 -15.84 -2.80
C TYR A 207 -7.38 -16.35 -3.03
N ALA A 208 -8.12 -16.59 -1.96
CA ALA A 208 -9.50 -17.09 -2.02
C ALA A 208 -10.56 -15.97 -2.13
N HIS A 209 -10.16 -14.71 -1.96
CA HIS A 209 -11.10 -13.60 -2.02
C HIS A 209 -11.64 -13.42 -3.45
N GLU A 210 -12.97 -13.31 -3.57
CA GLU A 210 -13.65 -13.01 -4.83
C GLU A 210 -13.90 -11.50 -4.95
N GLY A 211 -13.78 -10.97 -6.17
CA GLY A 211 -13.83 -9.54 -6.45
C GLY A 211 -12.49 -8.81 -6.26
N VAL A 212 -12.52 -7.50 -6.35
CA VAL A 212 -11.34 -6.66 -6.22
C VAL A 212 -11.00 -6.46 -4.74
N LEU A 213 -9.78 -6.84 -4.34
CA LEU A 213 -9.27 -6.61 -3.00
C LEU A 213 -8.10 -5.61 -3.04
N ALA A 214 -8.27 -4.46 -2.41
CA ALA A 214 -7.21 -3.49 -2.21
C ALA A 214 -6.54 -3.73 -0.84
N ILE A 215 -5.24 -3.98 -0.87
CA ILE A 215 -4.39 -4.14 0.32
C ILE A 215 -3.45 -2.96 0.37
N ARG A 216 -3.61 -2.07 1.34
CA ARG A 216 -2.74 -0.92 1.53
C ARG A 216 -1.75 -1.15 2.67
N TYR A 217 -0.47 -0.83 2.46
CA TYR A 217 0.58 -1.03 3.46
C TYR A 217 1.65 0.07 3.40
N PRO A 218 2.32 0.35 4.54
CA PRO A 218 3.17 1.52 4.66
C PRO A 218 4.53 1.35 3.98
N ARG A 219 5.19 2.46 3.72
CA ARG A 219 6.64 2.52 3.53
C ARG A 219 7.36 2.23 4.85
N GLY A 220 8.39 1.41 4.81
CA GLY A 220 9.17 1.04 6.00
C GLY A 220 8.53 -0.06 6.83
N SER A 221 8.82 -0.08 8.12
CA SER A 221 8.38 -1.13 9.04
C SER A 221 7.03 -0.81 9.68
N PHE A 222 6.34 -1.85 10.15
CA PHE A 222 5.15 -1.68 10.98
C PHE A 222 5.52 -1.06 12.34
N ILE A 223 4.52 -0.42 12.97
CA ILE A 223 4.66 0.18 14.30
C ILE A 223 4.52 -0.86 15.40
N LEU A 224 3.69 -1.90 15.16
CA LEU A 224 3.52 -3.04 16.07
C LEU A 224 4.41 -4.21 15.68
N ASP A 225 4.94 -4.90 16.67
CA ASP A 225 5.47 -6.24 16.55
C ASP A 225 4.34 -7.27 16.67
N CYS A 226 4.43 -8.36 15.90
CA CYS A 226 3.40 -9.40 15.87
C CYS A 226 3.17 -10.12 17.21
N ASP A 227 4.15 -10.07 18.11
CA ASP A 227 4.09 -10.71 19.43
C ASP A 227 3.34 -9.87 20.49
N GLU A 228 3.06 -8.58 20.19
CA GLU A 228 2.48 -7.66 21.20
C GLU A 228 0.96 -7.86 21.40
N THR A 229 0.23 -8.40 20.44
CA THR A 229 -1.24 -8.37 20.47
C THR A 229 -1.93 -9.74 20.52
N GLY A 230 -1.28 -10.81 20.10
CA GLY A 230 -1.88 -12.15 20.04
C GLY A 230 -3.19 -12.24 19.23
N ALA A 231 -3.40 -11.32 18.29
CA ALA A 231 -4.69 -11.09 17.67
C ALA A 231 -5.08 -12.15 16.63
N SER A 232 -6.39 -12.38 16.50
CA SER A 232 -7.04 -13.42 15.71
C SER A 232 -6.81 -13.33 14.20
N ALA A 233 -7.17 -14.42 13.51
CA ALA A 233 -7.10 -14.55 12.06
C ALA A 233 -7.92 -13.49 11.31
N VAL A 234 -7.42 -13.08 10.13
CA VAL A 234 -8.09 -12.15 9.23
C VAL A 234 -9.30 -12.80 8.56
N GLY A 235 -10.41 -12.06 8.50
CA GLY A 235 -11.61 -12.44 7.75
C GLY A 235 -12.25 -11.20 7.12
N LEU A 236 -13.02 -11.40 6.05
CA LEU A 236 -13.73 -10.30 5.39
C LEU A 236 -14.64 -9.57 6.38
N ALA A 237 -14.56 -8.26 6.38
CA ALA A 237 -15.36 -7.40 7.27
C ALA A 237 -15.27 -7.84 8.75
N LYS A 238 -14.08 -8.20 9.22
CA LYS A 238 -13.85 -8.54 10.63
C LYS A 238 -12.86 -7.58 11.25
N SER A 239 -13.33 -6.89 12.31
CA SER A 239 -12.53 -6.07 13.19
C SER A 239 -12.06 -6.87 14.41
N VAL A 240 -10.97 -6.43 15.03
CA VAL A 240 -10.34 -7.16 16.13
C VAL A 240 -10.07 -6.23 17.32
N PHE A 241 -10.39 -6.68 18.54
CA PHE A 241 -9.87 -6.02 19.74
C PHE A 241 -8.39 -6.38 19.94
N LEU A 242 -7.52 -5.37 19.97
CA LEU A 242 -6.13 -5.50 20.40
C LEU A 242 -5.98 -5.35 21.93
N LYS A 243 -6.84 -4.53 22.52
CA LYS A 243 -7.01 -4.40 23.98
C LYS A 243 -8.50 -4.17 24.25
N ARG A 244 -9.04 -4.78 25.30
CA ARG A 244 -10.43 -4.59 25.73
C ARG A 244 -10.48 -4.33 27.21
N SER A 245 -11.35 -3.38 27.62
CA SER A 245 -11.66 -3.12 29.03
C SER A 245 -13.17 -2.92 29.19
N ASP A 246 -13.78 -3.60 30.14
CA ASP A 246 -15.22 -3.48 30.38
C ASP A 246 -15.61 -2.10 30.95
N SER A 247 -14.65 -1.37 31.53
CA SER A 247 -14.83 -0.01 32.05
C SER A 247 -14.46 1.08 31.02
N ALA A 248 -14.00 0.71 29.81
CA ALA A 248 -13.56 1.67 28.82
C ALA A 248 -14.72 2.57 28.35
N ARG A 249 -14.52 3.89 28.45
CA ARG A 249 -15.37 4.93 27.86
C ARG A 249 -14.83 5.50 26.56
N VAL A 250 -13.66 5.02 26.14
CA VAL A 250 -12.96 5.48 24.94
C VAL A 250 -12.65 4.26 24.09
N ALA A 251 -12.84 4.37 22.77
CA ALA A 251 -12.38 3.42 21.79
C ALA A 251 -11.33 4.08 20.90
N LEU A 252 -10.13 3.54 20.87
CA LEU A 252 -9.04 3.94 19.99
C LEU A 252 -9.08 3.01 18.79
N ILE A 253 -9.58 3.50 17.66
CA ILE A 253 -9.83 2.71 16.46
C ILE A 253 -8.72 2.99 15.45
N GLY A 254 -7.96 1.96 15.07
CA GLY A 254 -6.87 2.07 14.11
C GLY A 254 -7.14 1.37 12.79
N TYR A 255 -6.48 1.84 11.73
CA TYR A 255 -6.46 1.21 10.42
C TYR A 255 -5.02 1.12 9.91
N GLY A 256 -4.55 -0.09 9.61
CA GLY A 256 -3.16 -0.35 9.26
C GLY A 256 -2.20 0.10 10.37
N ASN A 257 -1.17 0.90 10.04
CA ASN A 257 -0.26 1.48 11.06
C ASN A 257 -0.97 2.35 12.10
N GLY A 258 -2.20 2.81 11.82
CA GLY A 258 -3.06 3.48 12.80
C GLY A 258 -3.40 2.59 13.99
N ALA A 259 -3.56 1.28 13.78
CA ALA A 259 -3.80 0.32 14.86
C ALA A 259 -2.60 0.27 15.84
N GLY A 260 -1.37 0.32 15.31
CA GLY A 260 -0.17 0.39 16.13
C GLY A 260 -0.06 1.69 16.93
N ARG A 261 -0.44 2.82 16.33
CA ARG A 261 -0.50 4.12 17.05
C ARG A 261 -1.55 4.09 18.15
N ALA A 262 -2.74 3.57 17.87
CA ALA A 262 -3.82 3.41 18.85
C ALA A 262 -3.37 2.55 20.05
N TYR A 263 -2.72 1.40 19.77
CA TYR A 263 -2.21 0.49 20.82
C TYR A 263 -1.15 1.16 21.71
N LYS A 264 -0.16 1.82 21.10
CA LYS A 264 0.87 2.55 21.85
C LYS A 264 0.30 3.75 22.64
N THR A 265 -0.74 4.40 22.10
CA THR A 265 -1.44 5.46 22.83
C THR A 265 -2.15 4.92 24.07
N ALA A 266 -2.86 3.78 23.94
CA ALA A 266 -3.49 3.14 25.09
C ALA A 266 -2.48 2.72 26.16
N ALA A 267 -1.31 2.22 25.76
CA ALA A 267 -0.23 1.88 26.70
C ALA A 267 0.33 3.12 27.41
N ALA A 268 0.50 4.23 26.69
CA ALA A 268 0.99 5.50 27.28
C ALA A 268 0.00 6.15 28.25
N LEU A 269 -1.30 5.84 28.13
CA LEU A 269 -2.37 6.35 28.99
C LEU A 269 -2.75 5.37 30.10
N GLU A 270 -2.04 4.27 30.24
CA GLU A 270 -2.32 3.25 31.25
C GLU A 270 -2.33 3.83 32.68
N GLY A 271 -3.36 3.49 33.46
CA GLY A 271 -3.60 4.06 34.78
C GLY A 271 -4.22 5.46 34.81
N GLN A 272 -4.40 6.10 33.65
CA GLN A 272 -5.08 7.40 33.52
C GLN A 272 -6.45 7.26 32.83
N ILE A 273 -6.51 6.54 31.71
CA ILE A 273 -7.71 6.34 30.92
C ILE A 273 -7.79 4.87 30.50
N GLU A 274 -8.92 4.24 30.81
CA GLU A 274 -9.25 2.92 30.28
C GLU A 274 -9.83 3.06 28.86
N ALA A 275 -9.19 2.39 27.90
CA ALA A 275 -9.57 2.45 26.50
C ALA A 275 -9.64 1.05 25.87
N ASP A 276 -10.64 0.83 25.03
CA ASP A 276 -10.60 -0.26 24.05
C ASP A 276 -9.64 0.13 22.90
N VAL A 277 -8.91 -0.84 22.38
CA VAL A 277 -8.12 -0.66 21.17
C VAL A 277 -8.63 -1.61 20.09
N VAL A 278 -9.01 -1.06 18.96
CA VAL A 278 -9.62 -1.78 17.85
C VAL A 278 -8.75 -1.64 16.61
N ASP A 279 -8.46 -2.77 15.95
CA ASP A 279 -8.00 -2.80 14.58
C ASP A 279 -9.19 -3.06 13.65
N LEU A 280 -9.47 -2.13 12.75
CA LEU A 280 -10.54 -2.28 11.76
C LEU A 280 -10.27 -3.40 10.76
N VAL A 281 -9.01 -3.66 10.43
CA VAL A 281 -8.55 -4.55 9.36
C VAL A 281 -9.14 -4.17 7.99
N PHE A 282 -10.46 -4.05 7.89
CA PHE A 282 -11.18 -3.64 6.68
C PHE A 282 -11.83 -2.27 6.85
N ALA A 283 -11.56 -1.35 5.92
CA ALA A 283 -12.27 -0.08 5.80
C ALA A 283 -13.51 -0.23 4.89
N LYS A 284 -13.55 -1.28 4.05
CA LYS A 284 -14.67 -1.60 3.17
C LYS A 284 -14.68 -3.11 2.81
N PRO A 285 -15.76 -3.84 3.10
CA PRO A 285 -16.86 -3.41 3.95
C PRO A 285 -16.42 -3.30 5.41
N LEU A 286 -17.14 -2.48 6.17
CA LEU A 286 -16.98 -2.40 7.63
C LEU A 286 -17.58 -3.64 8.31
N ASP A 287 -17.07 -3.98 9.50
CA ASP A 287 -17.69 -4.95 10.41
C ASP A 287 -18.84 -4.28 11.15
N ALA A 288 -20.02 -4.25 10.50
CA ALA A 288 -21.18 -3.53 11.00
C ALA A 288 -21.63 -4.03 12.39
N GLU A 289 -21.70 -5.34 12.60
CA GLU A 289 -22.12 -5.93 13.87
C GLU A 289 -21.14 -5.56 15.00
N PHE A 290 -19.84 -5.66 14.75
CA PHE A 290 -18.82 -5.30 15.71
C PHE A 290 -18.90 -3.81 16.09
N LEU A 291 -19.01 -2.93 15.08
CA LEU A 291 -19.06 -1.48 15.30
C LEU A 291 -20.35 -1.03 15.99
N GLN A 292 -21.50 -1.61 15.66
CA GLN A 292 -22.75 -1.37 16.38
C GLN A 292 -22.62 -1.76 17.87
N ASN A 293 -22.07 -2.95 18.15
CA ASN A 293 -21.84 -3.40 19.52
C ASN A 293 -20.83 -2.53 20.27
N LEU A 294 -19.81 -1.97 19.58
CA LEU A 294 -18.87 -1.03 20.14
C LEU A 294 -19.53 0.31 20.50
N ALA A 295 -20.42 0.80 19.63
CA ALA A 295 -21.10 2.08 19.76
C ALA A 295 -22.18 2.07 20.86
N HIS A 296 -22.93 0.98 21.04
CA HIS A 296 -23.97 0.85 22.08
C HIS A 296 -23.48 1.01 23.53
N LYS A 297 -22.16 1.20 23.71
CA LYS A 297 -21.56 1.41 25.03
C LYS A 297 -21.26 2.89 25.34
N ASP A 298 -21.85 3.82 24.60
CA ASP A 298 -21.66 5.28 24.76
C ASP A 298 -20.18 5.68 24.78
N LYS A 299 -19.38 5.13 23.87
CA LYS A 299 -17.94 5.35 23.83
C LYS A 299 -17.58 6.48 22.87
N ILE A 300 -16.66 7.32 23.30
CA ILE A 300 -16.01 8.31 22.41
C ILE A 300 -14.99 7.58 21.55
N TRP A 301 -15.11 7.74 20.22
CA TRP A 301 -14.21 7.13 19.27
C TRP A 301 -13.11 8.09 18.82
N TYR A 302 -11.86 7.65 18.96
CA TYR A 302 -10.70 8.32 18.39
C TYR A 302 -10.14 7.45 17.26
N VAL A 303 -10.14 7.98 16.04
CA VAL A 303 -9.73 7.25 14.83
C VAL A 303 -8.29 7.59 14.47
N PHE A 304 -7.45 6.56 14.36
CA PHE A 304 -6.04 6.65 13.97
C PHE A 304 -5.89 6.12 12.55
N SER A 305 -5.65 7.01 11.61
CA SER A 305 -5.41 6.67 10.21
C SER A 305 -4.46 7.68 9.56
N ASP A 306 -3.85 7.31 8.45
CA ASP A 306 -2.89 8.11 7.69
C ASP A 306 -3.38 8.41 6.26
N ASN A 307 -4.69 8.46 6.08
CA ASN A 307 -5.34 8.83 4.83
C ASN A 307 -5.99 10.22 4.91
N ALA A 308 -6.44 10.74 3.77
CA ALA A 308 -7.10 12.05 3.69
C ALA A 308 -8.36 12.08 4.57
N LYS A 309 -8.68 13.26 5.12
CA LYS A 309 -9.90 13.47 5.90
C LYS A 309 -11.14 13.21 5.05
N LYS A 310 -11.19 13.78 3.83
CA LYS A 310 -12.29 13.61 2.88
C LYS A 310 -12.29 12.23 2.25
N GLY A 311 -13.38 11.48 2.41
CA GLY A 311 -13.52 10.11 1.93
C GLY A 311 -12.64 9.10 2.66
N GLY A 312 -11.92 9.50 3.71
CA GLY A 312 -11.06 8.64 4.49
C GLY A 312 -11.81 7.86 5.59
N VAL A 313 -11.08 7.02 6.34
CA VAL A 313 -11.65 6.11 7.34
C VAL A 313 -12.50 6.82 8.40
N GLY A 314 -12.08 8.02 8.85
CA GLY A 314 -12.85 8.79 9.82
C GLY A 314 -14.23 9.20 9.28
N GLU A 315 -14.30 9.63 8.01
CA GLU A 315 -15.59 10.00 7.37
C GLU A 315 -16.45 8.76 7.08
N ILE A 316 -15.84 7.63 6.70
CA ILE A 316 -16.53 6.34 6.52
C ILE A 316 -17.19 5.90 7.84
N LEU A 317 -16.48 5.98 8.96
CA LEU A 317 -17.04 5.64 10.28
C LEU A 317 -18.11 6.62 10.73
N SER A 318 -17.94 7.92 10.48
CA SER A 318 -18.98 8.92 10.76
C SER A 318 -20.26 8.67 9.96
N ALA A 319 -20.14 8.35 8.67
CA ALA A 319 -21.29 8.00 7.84
C ALA A 319 -21.98 6.73 8.36
N PHE A 320 -21.20 5.70 8.73
CA PHE A 320 -21.71 4.47 9.31
C PHE A 320 -22.55 4.73 10.58
N LEU A 321 -22.06 5.58 11.49
CA LEU A 321 -22.80 5.93 12.71
C LEU A 321 -24.10 6.64 12.40
N GLN A 322 -24.10 7.59 11.46
CA GLN A 322 -25.31 8.32 11.03
C GLN A 322 -26.35 7.41 10.35
N GLU A 323 -25.91 6.53 9.44
CA GLU A 323 -26.77 5.58 8.71
C GLU A 323 -27.45 4.55 9.64
N ASN A 324 -26.82 4.24 10.77
CA ASN A 324 -27.34 3.29 11.76
C ASN A 324 -28.05 3.98 12.93
N GLU A 325 -28.33 5.29 12.82
CA GLU A 325 -29.01 6.10 13.85
C GLU A 325 -28.33 6.04 15.24
N ILE A 326 -27.04 5.81 15.24
CA ILE A 326 -26.21 5.82 16.45
C ILE A 326 -25.84 7.29 16.69
N SER A 327 -26.68 7.98 17.43
CA SER A 327 -26.43 9.36 17.90
C SER A 327 -25.74 9.35 19.27
N ASP A 328 -25.01 10.43 19.54
CA ASP A 328 -24.33 10.75 20.80
C ASP A 328 -25.24 10.66 22.03
#